data_0bca75b27f51c2d2d87ed637385469a2
#
_entry.id   0bca75b27f51c2d2d87ed637385469a2
#
_cell.length_a   1.000
_cell.length_b   1.000
_cell.length_c   1.000
_cell.angle_alpha   90.00
_cell.angle_beta   90.00
_cell.angle_gamma   90.00
#
_symmetry.space_group_name_H-M   'P 1'
#
loop_
_entity.id
_entity.type
_entity.pdbx_description
1 polymer ?
#
loop_
_entity_poly.entity_id
_entity_poly.type
_entity_poly.pdbx_seq_one_letter_code
_entity_poly.pdbx_strand_id
1 'polypeptide(L)'
;KKLGSKTVIMNSKKHDKIFSITSHLPHLIAYNLVKSAQDFEKILKFNLIKYSADGLRDFSRIAASNEIMWRYIFFDNNINISKAIDLFIKNLRSFRKDILKKNNKSILKKLAQTKTVRTKIIKLKQDVDKPDFGRD
;
A
#
# COMPACT_ATOMS: atom_id res chain seq x y z
N LYS A 1 -29.02 -4.26 0.77
CA LYS A 1 -29.16 -3.27 1.88
C LYS A 1 -29.33 -3.90 3.27
N LYS A 2 -29.71 -5.17 3.39
CA LYS A 2 -29.88 -5.85 4.69
C LYS A 2 -28.57 -6.07 5.48
N LEU A 3 -27.41 -5.97 4.83
CA LEU A 3 -26.06 -6.19 5.44
C LEU A 3 -25.28 -4.89 5.69
N GLY A 4 -25.95 -3.71 5.65
CA GLY A 4 -25.29 -2.42 5.89
C GLY A 4 -24.37 -1.92 4.76
N SER A 5 -24.14 -2.71 3.72
CA SER A 5 -23.25 -2.36 2.59
C SER A 5 -23.88 -1.30 1.70
N LYS A 6 -23.06 -0.34 1.26
CA LYS A 6 -23.42 0.64 0.23
C LYS A 6 -23.04 0.10 -1.14
N THR A 7 -24.02 -0.07 -2.03
CA THR A 7 -23.77 -0.46 -3.42
C THR A 7 -23.47 0.76 -4.27
N VAL A 8 -22.43 0.66 -5.11
CA VAL A 8 -22.05 1.69 -6.09
C VAL A 8 -22.06 1.05 -7.46
N ILE A 9 -22.78 1.66 -8.41
CA ILE A 9 -22.82 1.22 -9.81
C ILE A 9 -21.76 2.02 -10.57
N MET A 10 -20.84 1.33 -11.24
CA MET A 10 -19.86 1.94 -12.14
C MET A 10 -19.54 1.00 -13.29
N ASN A 11 -19.05 1.55 -14.41
CA ASN A 11 -18.59 0.71 -15.52
C ASN A 11 -17.23 0.06 -15.19
N SER A 12 -16.91 -1.05 -15.85
CA SER A 12 -15.70 -1.84 -15.64
C SER A 12 -14.42 -1.02 -15.78
N LYS A 13 -14.32 -0.17 -16.81
CA LYS A 13 -13.13 0.68 -17.04
C LYS A 13 -12.86 1.64 -15.88
N LYS A 14 -13.91 2.20 -15.28
CA LYS A 14 -13.78 3.07 -14.10
C LYS A 14 -13.42 2.26 -12.86
N HIS A 15 -14.06 1.10 -12.68
CA HIS A 15 -13.74 0.15 -11.63
C HIS A 15 -12.23 -0.20 -11.64
N ASP A 16 -11.73 -0.66 -12.77
CA ASP A 16 -10.34 -1.12 -12.90
C ASP A 16 -9.32 -0.02 -12.62
N LYS A 17 -9.59 1.22 -13.06
CA LYS A 17 -8.76 2.38 -12.74
C LYS A 17 -8.74 2.71 -11.25
N ILE A 18 -9.89 2.69 -10.57
CA ILE A 18 -9.98 2.99 -9.14
C ILE A 18 -9.26 1.90 -8.35
N PHE A 19 -9.59 0.63 -8.61
CA PHE A 19 -9.05 -0.49 -7.85
C PHE A 19 -7.58 -0.75 -8.12
N SER A 20 -7.02 -0.32 -9.26
CA SER A 20 -5.57 -0.36 -9.47
C SER A 20 -4.79 0.40 -8.40
N ILE A 21 -5.33 1.52 -7.87
CA ILE A 21 -4.70 2.34 -6.82
C ILE A 21 -5.16 1.96 -5.42
N THR A 22 -6.46 1.68 -5.26
CA THR A 22 -7.05 1.53 -3.91
C THR A 22 -6.98 0.11 -3.36
N SER A 23 -6.73 -0.87 -4.23
CA SER A 23 -6.67 -2.29 -3.86
C SER A 23 -5.42 -2.99 -4.42
N HIS A 24 -5.22 -2.98 -5.74
CA HIS A 24 -4.21 -3.81 -6.38
C HIS A 24 -2.79 -3.34 -6.06
N LEU A 25 -2.51 -2.03 -6.14
CA LEU A 25 -1.22 -1.47 -5.78
C LEU A 25 -0.85 -1.71 -4.30
N PRO A 26 -1.73 -1.50 -3.31
CA PRO A 26 -1.44 -1.84 -1.91
C PRO A 26 -1.01 -3.29 -1.69
N HIS A 27 -1.68 -4.25 -2.33
CA HIS A 27 -1.28 -5.66 -2.24
C HIS A 27 0.08 -5.92 -2.89
N LEU A 28 0.31 -5.34 -4.07
CA LEU A 28 1.60 -5.45 -4.74
C LEU A 28 2.74 -4.86 -3.88
N ILE A 29 2.50 -3.71 -3.23
CA ILE A 29 3.46 -3.09 -2.31
C ILE A 29 3.73 -4.04 -1.13
N ALA A 30 2.70 -4.66 -0.56
CA ALA A 30 2.85 -5.60 0.54
C ALA A 30 3.74 -6.80 0.13
N TYR A 31 3.47 -7.43 -1.01
CA TYR A 31 4.31 -8.50 -1.55
C TYR A 31 5.76 -8.05 -1.74
N ASN A 32 5.96 -6.86 -2.34
CA ASN A 32 7.31 -6.35 -2.61
C ASN A 32 8.05 -5.93 -1.34
N LEU A 33 7.36 -5.39 -0.34
CA LEU A 33 7.98 -5.05 0.94
C LEU A 33 8.49 -6.30 1.66
N VAL A 34 7.68 -7.35 1.74
CA VAL A 34 8.06 -8.63 2.34
C VAL A 34 9.22 -9.26 1.56
N LYS A 35 9.15 -9.27 0.23
CA LYS A 35 10.24 -9.75 -0.64
C LYS A 35 11.52 -8.95 -0.42
N SER A 36 11.45 -7.63 -0.30
CA SER A 36 12.60 -6.78 -0.04
C SER A 36 13.23 -7.06 1.33
N ALA A 37 12.40 -7.31 2.35
CA ALA A 37 12.91 -7.71 3.67
C ALA A 37 13.67 -9.04 3.60
N GLN A 38 13.14 -10.03 2.87
CA GLN A 38 13.79 -11.32 2.64
C GLN A 38 15.12 -11.17 1.87
N ASP A 39 15.17 -10.34 0.86
CA ASP A 39 16.39 -10.12 0.09
C ASP A 39 17.46 -9.39 0.93
N PHE A 40 17.03 -8.44 1.75
CA PHE A 40 17.92 -7.72 2.67
C PHE A 40 18.50 -8.65 3.75
N GLU A 41 17.69 -9.61 4.24
CA GLU A 41 18.13 -10.66 5.17
C GLU A 41 19.30 -11.47 4.58
N LYS A 42 19.20 -11.86 3.31
CA LYS A 42 20.28 -12.57 2.59
C LYS A 42 21.54 -11.75 2.46
N ILE A 43 21.41 -10.43 2.17
CA ILE A 43 22.54 -9.51 2.05
C ILE A 43 23.24 -9.34 3.39
N LEU A 44 22.50 -9.14 4.47
CA LEU A 44 23.04 -8.92 5.81
C LEU A 44 23.54 -10.21 6.48
N LYS A 45 23.17 -11.39 5.96
CA LYS A 45 23.42 -12.69 6.59
C LYS A 45 22.92 -12.74 8.06
N PHE A 46 21.78 -12.12 8.31
CA PHE A 46 21.20 -11.94 9.63
C PHE A 46 19.69 -12.17 9.58
N ASN A 47 19.14 -12.86 10.59
CA ASN A 47 17.69 -13.14 10.66
C ASN A 47 16.91 -11.86 10.99
N LEU A 48 16.67 -11.03 9.97
CA LEU A 48 15.99 -9.74 10.07
C LEU A 48 14.51 -9.92 10.43
N ILE A 49 13.85 -10.95 9.90
CA ILE A 49 12.42 -11.18 10.07
C ILE A 49 12.08 -11.42 11.55
N LYS A 50 12.99 -12.00 12.33
CA LYS A 50 12.85 -12.16 13.79
C LYS A 50 12.61 -10.82 14.53
N TYR A 51 13.04 -9.71 13.95
CA TYR A 51 12.94 -8.36 14.52
C TYR A 51 11.85 -7.52 13.84
N SER A 52 10.84 -8.19 13.26
CA SER A 52 9.73 -7.51 12.60
C SER A 52 9.00 -6.56 13.55
N ALA A 53 9.01 -5.27 13.21
CA ALA A 53 8.20 -4.25 13.87
C ALA A 53 6.77 -4.22 13.27
N ASP A 54 5.88 -3.46 13.90
CA ASP A 54 4.46 -3.41 13.56
C ASP A 54 4.19 -3.16 12.07
N GLY A 55 4.91 -2.20 11.46
CA GLY A 55 4.73 -1.91 10.04
C GLY A 55 4.96 -3.11 9.13
N LEU A 56 6.05 -3.88 9.34
CA LEU A 56 6.30 -5.07 8.53
C LEU A 56 5.27 -6.17 8.80
N ARG A 57 4.82 -6.32 10.05
CA ARG A 57 3.79 -7.32 10.41
C ARG A 57 2.46 -7.02 9.72
N ASP A 58 2.02 -5.76 9.71
CA ASP A 58 0.78 -5.34 9.05
C ASP A 58 0.83 -5.58 7.54
N PHE A 59 1.92 -5.20 6.88
CA PHE A 59 2.09 -5.47 5.46
C PHE A 59 2.23 -6.96 5.15
N SER A 60 2.89 -7.75 6.00
CA SER A 60 3.01 -9.21 5.81
C SER A 60 1.66 -9.90 5.88
N ARG A 61 0.72 -9.41 6.70
CA ARG A 61 -0.66 -9.92 6.74
C ARG A 61 -1.36 -9.76 5.40
N ILE A 62 -1.21 -8.61 4.75
CA ILE A 62 -1.76 -8.37 3.40
C ILE A 62 -1.08 -9.30 2.37
N ALA A 63 0.22 -9.48 2.48
CA ALA A 63 0.99 -10.35 1.58
C ALA A 63 0.70 -11.85 1.74
N ALA A 64 -0.04 -12.26 2.76
CA ALA A 64 -0.50 -13.63 2.95
C ALA A 64 -1.77 -13.99 2.15
N SER A 65 -2.20 -13.11 1.25
CA SER A 65 -3.36 -13.34 0.38
C SER A 65 -3.08 -14.42 -0.67
N ASN A 66 -4.15 -15.05 -1.20
CA ASN A 66 -4.04 -16.14 -2.18
C ASN A 66 -3.31 -15.70 -3.46
N GLU A 67 -2.16 -16.28 -3.73
CA GLU A 67 -1.25 -15.92 -4.82
C GLU A 67 -1.84 -16.21 -6.21
N ILE A 68 -2.64 -17.26 -6.35
CA ILE A 68 -3.27 -17.62 -7.63
C ILE A 68 -4.32 -16.56 -7.99
N MET A 69 -5.18 -16.19 -7.04
CA MET A 69 -6.18 -15.14 -7.23
C MET A 69 -5.50 -13.81 -7.60
N TRP A 70 -4.46 -13.41 -6.87
CA TRP A 70 -3.78 -12.14 -7.12
C TRP A 70 -3.02 -12.10 -8.44
N ARG A 71 -2.47 -13.24 -8.89
CA ARG A 71 -1.90 -13.35 -10.22
C ARG A 71 -2.92 -13.01 -11.31
N TYR A 72 -4.14 -13.54 -11.22
CA TYR A 72 -5.20 -13.21 -12.18
C TYR A 72 -5.57 -11.73 -12.11
N ILE A 73 -5.79 -11.18 -10.92
CA ILE A 73 -6.11 -9.76 -10.73
C ILE A 73 -5.03 -8.87 -11.38
N PHE A 74 -3.76 -9.19 -11.19
CA PHE A 74 -2.66 -8.41 -11.75
C PHE A 74 -2.60 -8.52 -13.27
N PHE A 75 -2.89 -9.66 -13.85
CA PHE A 75 -2.85 -9.86 -15.29
C PHE A 75 -4.07 -9.23 -15.98
N ASP A 76 -5.26 -9.37 -15.42
CA ASP A 76 -6.48 -8.83 -16.02
C ASP A 76 -6.51 -7.30 -16.00
N ASN A 77 -5.92 -6.67 -15.00
CA ASN A 77 -5.83 -5.20 -14.91
C ASN A 77 -4.40 -4.66 -15.14
N ASN A 78 -3.59 -5.35 -15.89
CA ASN A 78 -2.15 -5.10 -16.05
C ASN A 78 -1.80 -3.67 -16.46
N ILE A 79 -2.53 -3.08 -17.42
CA ILE A 79 -2.26 -1.73 -17.95
C ILE A 79 -2.46 -0.66 -16.85
N ASN A 80 -3.56 -0.74 -16.09
CA ASN A 80 -3.82 0.24 -15.05
C ASN A 80 -2.88 0.05 -13.85
N ILE A 81 -2.57 -1.19 -13.50
CA ILE A 81 -1.63 -1.51 -12.43
C ILE A 81 -0.22 -1.04 -12.81
N SER A 82 0.23 -1.25 -14.05
CA SER A 82 1.53 -0.75 -14.51
C SER A 82 1.65 0.77 -14.34
N LYS A 83 0.63 1.52 -14.76
CA LYS A 83 0.59 2.98 -14.55
C LYS A 83 0.62 3.37 -13.07
N ALA A 84 -0.09 2.61 -12.22
CA ALA A 84 -0.09 2.83 -10.77
C ALA A 84 1.31 2.58 -10.17
N ILE A 85 1.99 1.53 -10.62
CA ILE A 85 3.37 1.21 -10.24
C ILE A 85 4.33 2.34 -10.64
N ASP A 86 4.24 2.83 -11.89
CA ASP A 86 5.10 3.91 -12.38
C ASP A 86 4.96 5.17 -11.52
N LEU A 87 3.71 5.53 -11.18
CA LEU A 87 3.43 6.66 -10.29
C LEU A 87 4.02 6.43 -8.88
N PHE A 88 3.86 5.23 -8.34
CA PHE A 88 4.41 4.87 -7.03
C PHE A 88 5.93 4.94 -7.02
N ILE A 89 6.59 4.39 -8.04
CA ILE A 89 8.06 4.46 -8.20
C ILE A 89 8.53 5.91 -8.29
N LYS A 90 7.84 6.75 -9.06
CA LYS A 90 8.15 8.18 -9.16
C LYS A 90 8.10 8.86 -7.79
N ASN A 91 7.05 8.61 -7.02
CA ASN A 91 6.89 9.17 -5.69
C ASN A 91 7.96 8.65 -4.72
N LEU A 92 8.25 7.36 -4.75
CA LEU A 92 9.28 6.73 -3.91
C LEU A 92 10.68 7.30 -4.20
N ARG A 93 11.01 7.49 -5.49
CA ARG A 93 12.26 8.14 -5.90
C ARG A 93 12.35 9.58 -5.39
N SER A 94 11.23 10.31 -5.38
CA SER A 94 11.15 11.67 -4.84
C SER A 94 11.39 11.69 -3.32
N PHE A 95 10.82 10.75 -2.56
CA PHE A 95 11.13 10.59 -1.14
C PHE A 95 12.59 10.24 -0.91
N ARG A 96 13.13 9.25 -1.65
CA ARG A 96 14.53 8.85 -1.57
C ARG A 96 15.47 10.05 -1.78
N LYS A 97 15.21 10.87 -2.80
CA LYS A 97 16.00 12.09 -3.08
C LYS A 97 16.01 13.05 -1.89
N ASP A 98 14.84 13.29 -1.29
CA ASP A 98 14.73 14.22 -0.17
C ASP A 98 15.38 13.67 1.11
N ILE A 99 15.27 12.37 1.35
CA ILE A 99 15.94 11.70 2.47
C ILE A 99 17.47 11.84 2.34
N LEU A 100 18.03 11.52 1.17
CA LEU A 100 19.46 11.62 0.93
C LEU A 100 19.99 13.05 1.08
N LYS A 101 19.19 14.04 0.65
CA LYS A 101 19.53 15.46 0.76
C LYS A 101 19.18 16.06 2.13
N LYS A 102 18.61 15.29 3.04
CA LYS A 102 18.09 15.77 4.33
C LYS A 102 17.17 16.99 4.18
N ASN A 103 16.36 17.00 3.11
CA ASN A 103 15.45 18.11 2.79
C ASN A 103 14.25 18.10 3.72
N ASN A 104 14.43 18.65 4.93
CA ASN A 104 13.44 18.67 6.00
C ASN A 104 12.10 19.30 5.53
N LYS A 105 12.16 20.46 4.86
CA LYS A 105 10.94 21.18 4.40
C LYS A 105 10.10 20.34 3.44
N SER A 106 10.76 19.69 2.46
CA SER A 106 10.06 18.85 1.47
C SER A 106 9.46 17.60 2.11
N ILE A 107 10.20 16.91 2.99
CA ILE A 107 9.72 15.73 3.70
C ILE A 107 8.51 16.08 4.57
N LEU A 108 8.59 17.11 5.40
CA LEU A 108 7.46 17.53 6.25
C LEU A 108 6.21 17.87 5.43
N LYS A 109 6.37 18.58 4.31
CA LYS A 109 5.27 18.90 3.41
C LYS A 109 4.60 17.64 2.87
N LYS A 110 5.38 16.66 2.38
CA LYS A 110 4.86 15.39 1.85
C LYS A 110 4.10 14.61 2.92
N LEU A 111 4.67 14.47 4.11
CA LEU A 111 4.05 13.75 5.23
C LEU A 111 2.73 14.42 5.66
N ALA A 112 2.71 15.76 5.76
CA ALA A 112 1.50 16.49 6.10
C ALA A 112 0.39 16.32 5.05
N GLN A 113 0.73 16.32 3.76
CA GLN A 113 -0.23 16.07 2.67
C GLN A 113 -0.85 14.66 2.77
N THR A 114 -0.06 13.63 3.05
CA THR A 114 -0.59 12.27 3.20
C THR A 114 -1.48 12.13 4.44
N LYS A 115 -1.11 12.78 5.55
CA LYS A 115 -1.95 12.84 6.75
C LYS A 115 -3.33 13.46 6.46
N THR A 116 -3.38 14.50 5.63
CA THR A 116 -4.66 15.11 5.21
C THR A 116 -5.55 14.12 4.46
N VAL A 117 -4.97 13.26 3.61
CA VAL A 117 -5.72 12.21 2.90
C VAL A 117 -6.27 11.18 3.90
N ARG A 118 -5.47 10.76 4.89
CA ARG A 118 -5.93 9.84 5.95
C ARG A 118 -7.14 10.43 6.70
N THR A 119 -7.09 11.70 7.07
CA THR A 119 -8.22 12.39 7.71
C THR A 119 -9.49 12.37 6.86
N LYS A 120 -9.37 12.48 5.52
CA LYS A 120 -10.53 12.34 4.62
C LYS A 120 -11.11 10.92 4.63
N ILE A 121 -10.27 9.90 4.62
CA ILE A 121 -10.72 8.50 4.68
C ILE A 121 -11.57 8.26 5.93
N ILE A 122 -11.11 8.75 7.08
CA ILE A 122 -11.84 8.65 8.36
C ILE A 122 -13.16 9.43 8.31
N LYS A 123 -13.13 10.69 7.83
CA LYS A 123 -14.35 11.51 7.67
C LYS A 123 -15.39 10.87 6.76
N LEU A 124 -14.97 10.13 5.75
CA LEU A 124 -15.84 9.37 4.85
C LEU A 124 -16.34 8.05 5.46
N LYS A 125 -15.99 7.76 6.71
CA LYS A 125 -16.33 6.51 7.41
C LYS A 125 -15.89 5.27 6.63
N GLN A 126 -14.75 5.37 5.95
CA GLN A 126 -14.12 4.24 5.26
C GLN A 126 -13.20 3.45 6.19
N ASP A 127 -12.87 4.02 7.36
CA ASP A 127 -12.05 3.42 8.39
C ASP A 127 -12.29 4.14 9.74
N VAL A 128 -11.79 3.57 10.83
CA VAL A 128 -11.88 4.11 12.19
C VAL A 128 -10.68 4.98 12.54
N ASP A 129 -10.87 5.92 13.47
CA ASP A 129 -9.81 6.84 13.94
C ASP A 129 -8.95 6.24 15.05
N LYS A 130 -8.94 4.93 15.20
CA LYS A 130 -8.07 4.24 16.13
C LYS A 130 -6.94 3.57 15.36
N PRO A 131 -5.72 3.54 15.91
CA PRO A 131 -4.67 2.68 15.39
C PRO A 131 -5.09 1.23 15.69
N ASP A 132 -5.90 0.67 14.78
CA ASP A 132 -6.21 -0.75 14.81
C ASP A 132 -5.05 -1.48 14.13
N PHE A 133 -4.12 -1.91 14.94
CA PHE A 133 -3.00 -2.75 14.53
C PHE A 133 -3.37 -4.24 14.60
N GLY A 134 -4.69 -4.59 14.59
CA GLY A 134 -5.14 -5.97 14.74
C GLY A 134 -4.77 -6.58 16.10
N ARG A 135 -4.74 -5.74 17.14
CA ARG A 135 -4.51 -6.15 18.52
C ARG A 135 -5.73 -5.75 19.35
N ASP A 136 -6.61 -6.68 19.58
CA ASP A 136 -7.48 -6.70 20.75
C ASP A 136 -6.68 -7.13 21.97
#